data_335b8c80cd95795735e951602a13d715
#
_entry.id   335b8c80cd95795735e951602a13d715
#
_cell.length_a   1.000
_cell.length_b   1.000
_cell.length_c   1.000
_cell.angle_alpha   90.00
_cell.angle_beta   90.00
_cell.angle_gamma   90.00
#
_symmetry.space_group_name_H-M   'P 1'
#
loop_
_entity.id
_entity.type
_entity.pdbx_description
1 polymer ?
#
loop_
_entity_poly.entity_id
_entity_poly.type
_entity_poly.pdbx_seq_one_letter_code
_entity_poly.pdbx_strand_id
1 'polypeptide(L)'
;MSVIILNGDGSRIVRILRKEACYCRFAPAGKDGSIPYILYGNWRKCISSKEDVEKIELLDVHSPWSDLQERMQANKGKKPKTSTRKFAVVSRVPTPDSTYYPIPYYGALFKGNWYNIKKLIGMAKEAKLKNSAPIKYHIEIANRYWDGIFKAEAITDRKKQMDRVVEEKEKIINFLTGMENSGKALFSTFYVSPDGKEQHDVVINKVETDKEGGDWSTDIIEAVNMVCFTMRVHSNLVGSVPGKSQTNNSGSDKRELYTIAQALQKPYHDLLFTVHHIIIRYNGWEGVKPDCPFIMLSTLDENRDAKLVTPNKNEEE
;
A
#
# COMPACT_ATOMS: atom_id res chain seq x y z
N MET A 1 5.07 21.45 -5.66
CA MET A 1 5.40 22.74 -6.29
C MET A 1 6.35 23.52 -5.41
N SER A 2 7.27 24.24 -6.02
CA SER A 2 8.23 25.10 -5.32
C SER A 2 8.01 26.55 -5.72
N VAL A 3 8.19 27.46 -4.79
CA VAL A 3 8.05 28.90 -5.05
C VAL A 3 9.38 29.56 -4.72
N ILE A 4 9.98 30.18 -5.71
CA ILE A 4 11.21 30.96 -5.56
C ILE A 4 10.86 32.43 -5.29
N ILE A 5 11.62 33.05 -4.41
CA ILE A 5 11.45 34.46 -4.07
C ILE A 5 12.79 35.17 -4.28
N LEU A 6 12.74 36.23 -5.07
CA LEU A 6 13.89 37.06 -5.34
C LEU A 6 14.01 38.17 -4.26
N ASN A 7 15.25 38.68 -4.12
CA ASN A 7 15.54 39.84 -3.29
C ASN A 7 14.95 41.13 -3.88
N GLY A 8 15.16 42.25 -3.18
CA GLY A 8 14.58 43.55 -3.51
C GLY A 8 14.91 44.12 -4.87
N ASP A 9 16.09 43.82 -5.39
CA ASP A 9 16.59 44.27 -6.69
C ASP A 9 16.46 43.22 -7.81
N GLY A 10 16.02 41.99 -7.45
CA GLY A 10 15.88 40.88 -8.39
C GLY A 10 17.18 40.21 -8.78
N SER A 11 18.31 40.53 -8.13
CA SER A 11 19.63 40.01 -8.51
C SER A 11 19.89 38.59 -8.03
N ARG A 12 19.20 38.16 -6.96
CA ARG A 12 19.39 36.84 -6.34
C ARG A 12 18.07 36.20 -5.90
N ILE A 13 18.00 34.89 -5.99
CA ILE A 13 16.96 34.09 -5.36
C ILE A 13 17.38 33.88 -3.90
N VAL A 14 16.60 34.40 -2.95
CA VAL A 14 16.93 34.39 -1.52
C VAL A 14 16.13 33.39 -0.72
N ARG A 15 15.02 32.88 -1.27
CA ARG A 15 14.16 31.96 -0.56
C ARG A 15 13.46 30.99 -1.50
N ILE A 16 13.32 29.76 -1.03
CA ILE A 16 12.47 28.73 -1.64
C ILE A 16 11.38 28.35 -0.64
N LEU A 17 10.15 28.25 -1.11
CA LEU A 17 9.01 27.77 -0.34
C LEU A 17 8.43 26.54 -1.03
N ARG A 18 8.15 25.52 -0.25
CA ARG A 18 7.38 24.38 -0.74
C ARG A 18 5.88 24.69 -0.61
N LYS A 19 5.14 24.48 -1.69
CA LYS A 19 3.67 24.49 -1.69
C LYS A 19 3.15 23.10 -1.97
N GLU A 20 2.22 22.63 -1.15
CA GLU A 20 1.61 21.31 -1.31
C GLU A 20 0.75 21.29 -2.57
N ALA A 21 0.94 20.25 -3.40
CA ALA A 21 0.26 20.14 -4.68
C ALA A 21 -1.27 20.08 -4.56
N CYS A 22 -1.78 19.49 -3.48
CA CYS A 22 -3.23 19.39 -3.23
C CYS A 22 -3.91 20.75 -3.04
N TYR A 23 -3.18 21.78 -2.61
CA TYR A 23 -3.67 23.14 -2.45
C TYR A 23 -3.42 24.04 -3.66
N CYS A 24 -2.72 23.53 -4.69
CA CYS A 24 -2.43 24.28 -5.90
C CYS A 24 -3.44 23.94 -7.00
N ARG A 25 -3.89 24.97 -7.72
CA ARG A 25 -4.71 24.82 -8.95
C ARG A 25 -4.09 25.68 -10.04
N PHE A 26 -3.97 25.08 -11.22
CA PHE A 26 -3.51 25.82 -12.40
C PHE A 26 -4.60 26.76 -12.93
N ALA A 27 -4.19 27.92 -13.38
CA ALA A 27 -5.03 28.76 -14.21
C ALA A 27 -5.32 28.08 -15.56
N PRO A 28 -6.41 28.45 -16.25
CA PRO A 28 -6.61 28.03 -17.61
C PRO A 28 -5.43 28.37 -18.51
N ALA A 29 -5.07 27.48 -19.39
CA ALA A 29 -4.01 27.73 -20.38
C ALA A 29 -4.46 28.80 -21.37
N GLY A 30 -3.52 29.64 -21.76
CA GLY A 30 -3.70 30.58 -22.87
C GLY A 30 -3.86 29.88 -24.21
N LYS A 31 -4.08 30.67 -25.27
CA LYS A 31 -4.18 30.14 -26.63
C LYS A 31 -2.85 29.51 -27.12
N ASP A 32 -1.76 29.95 -26.55
CA ASP A 32 -0.40 29.47 -26.77
C ASP A 32 -0.05 28.24 -25.92
N GLY A 33 -0.98 27.75 -25.13
CA GLY A 33 -0.78 26.63 -24.19
C GLY A 33 -0.04 27.00 -22.91
N SER A 34 0.40 28.24 -22.72
CA SER A 34 1.06 28.70 -21.49
C SER A 34 0.09 28.80 -20.32
N ILE A 35 0.56 28.47 -19.13
CA ILE A 35 -0.22 28.61 -17.89
C ILE A 35 0.35 29.79 -17.09
N PRO A 36 -0.38 30.91 -16.97
CA PRO A 36 0.22 32.15 -16.46
C PRO A 36 0.44 32.17 -14.95
N TYR A 37 -0.36 31.47 -14.18
CA TYR A 37 -0.27 31.46 -12.71
C TYR A 37 -0.88 30.22 -12.09
N ILE A 38 -0.59 30.03 -10.82
CA ILE A 38 -1.27 29.06 -9.96
C ILE A 38 -2.07 29.79 -8.89
N LEU A 39 -3.13 29.15 -8.45
CA LEU A 39 -3.93 29.54 -7.29
C LEU A 39 -3.61 28.58 -6.15
N TYR A 40 -3.20 29.13 -5.01
CA TYR A 40 -2.90 28.37 -3.80
C TYR A 40 -3.92 28.72 -2.72
N GLY A 41 -4.68 27.72 -2.27
CA GLY A 41 -5.72 27.92 -1.27
C GLY A 41 -6.23 26.60 -0.71
N ASN A 42 -6.98 26.67 0.39
CA ASN A 42 -7.57 25.48 1.01
C ASN A 42 -8.91 25.12 0.35
N TRP A 43 -8.86 24.34 -0.72
CA TRP A 43 -10.03 23.94 -1.51
C TRP A 43 -11.01 23.00 -0.80
N ARG A 44 -10.69 22.53 0.40
CA ARG A 44 -11.62 21.73 1.22
C ARG A 44 -12.60 22.60 1.99
N LYS A 45 -12.25 23.87 2.23
CA LYS A 45 -13.13 24.86 2.85
C LYS A 45 -13.85 25.61 1.75
N CYS A 46 -15.07 26.07 2.07
CA CYS A 46 -15.76 27.00 1.19
C CYS A 46 -14.92 28.30 1.10
N ILE A 47 -14.48 28.62 -0.11
CA ILE A 47 -13.70 29.85 -0.35
C ILE A 47 -14.69 30.98 -0.41
N SER A 48 -14.74 31.82 0.62
CA SER A 48 -15.68 32.91 0.76
C SER A 48 -15.13 34.25 0.25
N SER A 49 -13.80 34.36 0.14
CA SER A 49 -13.16 35.58 -0.32
C SER A 49 -11.96 35.33 -1.22
N LYS A 50 -11.58 36.33 -2.02
CA LYS A 50 -10.36 36.31 -2.82
C LYS A 50 -9.09 36.31 -1.96
N GLU A 51 -9.18 36.74 -0.70
CA GLU A 51 -8.07 36.80 0.25
C GLU A 51 -7.64 35.37 0.70
N ASP A 52 -8.57 34.40 0.64
CA ASP A 52 -8.28 33.01 0.98
C ASP A 52 -7.43 32.27 -0.08
N VAL A 53 -7.19 32.92 -1.22
CA VAL A 53 -6.48 32.31 -2.34
C VAL A 53 -5.32 33.19 -2.78
N GLU A 54 -4.13 32.67 -2.65
CA GLU A 54 -2.91 33.32 -3.10
C GLU A 54 -2.71 33.03 -4.60
N LYS A 55 -2.58 34.09 -5.42
CA LYS A 55 -2.20 34.00 -6.81
C LYS A 55 -0.68 34.13 -6.94
N ILE A 56 -0.03 33.13 -7.54
CA ILE A 56 1.41 33.09 -7.74
C ILE A 56 1.71 32.92 -9.23
N GLU A 57 2.52 33.80 -9.80
CA GLU A 57 2.95 33.69 -11.20
C GLU A 57 3.71 32.38 -11.42
N LEU A 58 3.37 31.66 -12.48
CA LEU A 58 4.00 30.40 -12.84
C LEU A 58 5.05 30.65 -13.91
N LEU A 59 6.24 30.09 -13.71
CA LEU A 59 7.23 30.00 -14.77
C LEU A 59 6.82 28.91 -15.78
N ASP A 60 7.26 29.06 -17.01
CA ASP A 60 7.00 28.07 -18.05
C ASP A 60 7.35 26.67 -17.56
N VAL A 61 6.44 25.74 -17.80
CA VAL A 61 6.55 24.39 -17.24
C VAL A 61 7.66 23.57 -17.93
N HIS A 62 7.94 23.88 -19.20
CA HIS A 62 8.92 23.18 -20.01
C HIS A 62 10.30 23.84 -19.96
N SER A 63 10.32 25.19 -19.91
CA SER A 63 11.54 25.99 -19.93
C SER A 63 11.59 27.05 -18.83
N PRO A 64 11.50 26.67 -17.56
CA PRO A 64 11.36 27.62 -16.46
C PRO A 64 12.59 28.56 -16.31
N TRP A 65 13.76 28.10 -16.71
CA TRP A 65 14.98 28.91 -16.71
C TRP A 65 14.91 30.05 -17.74
N SER A 66 14.57 29.74 -18.97
CA SER A 66 14.51 30.73 -20.05
C SER A 66 13.45 31.79 -19.78
N ASP A 67 12.26 31.36 -19.33
CA ASP A 67 11.17 32.26 -18.98
C ASP A 67 11.55 33.18 -17.80
N LEU A 68 12.26 32.66 -16.78
CA LEU A 68 12.76 33.51 -15.68
C LEU A 68 13.73 34.58 -16.21
N GLN A 69 14.65 34.21 -17.08
CA GLN A 69 15.60 35.15 -17.66
C GLN A 69 14.91 36.25 -18.49
N GLU A 70 13.97 35.90 -19.35
CA GLU A 70 13.18 36.83 -20.15
C GLU A 70 12.39 37.80 -19.28
N ARG A 71 11.69 37.31 -18.27
CA ARG A 71 10.96 38.16 -17.33
C ARG A 71 11.86 39.10 -16.56
N MET A 72 13.02 38.65 -16.15
CA MET A 72 13.98 39.50 -15.43
C MET A 72 14.63 40.54 -16.35
N GLN A 73 14.91 40.20 -17.61
CA GLN A 73 15.40 41.18 -18.61
C GLN A 73 14.32 42.23 -18.91
N ALA A 74 13.09 41.84 -19.12
CA ALA A 74 11.95 42.74 -19.35
C ALA A 74 11.68 43.71 -18.16
N ASN A 75 12.07 43.32 -16.95
CA ASN A 75 11.93 44.12 -15.74
C ASN A 75 13.20 44.99 -15.43
N LYS A 76 14.23 44.88 -16.22
CA LYS A 76 15.48 45.63 -16.01
C LYS A 76 15.21 47.13 -16.10
N GLY A 77 15.53 47.86 -15.03
CA GLY A 77 15.28 49.32 -14.93
C GLY A 77 13.88 49.71 -14.42
N LYS A 78 12.97 48.73 -14.19
CA LYS A 78 11.66 49.00 -13.55
C LYS A 78 11.71 48.58 -12.09
N LYS A 79 11.08 49.38 -11.22
CA LYS A 79 10.88 48.98 -9.82
C LYS A 79 9.98 47.73 -9.84
N PRO A 80 10.45 46.55 -9.44
CA PRO A 80 9.64 45.34 -9.50
C PRO A 80 8.46 45.49 -8.54
N LYS A 81 7.25 45.23 -9.05
CA LYS A 81 6.06 45.10 -8.19
C LYS A 81 6.26 43.86 -7.31
N THR A 82 5.69 43.85 -6.12
CA THR A 82 5.82 42.75 -5.14
C THR A 82 5.43 41.37 -5.74
N SER A 83 4.54 41.34 -6.70
CA SER A 83 4.09 40.13 -7.40
C SER A 83 5.15 39.55 -8.36
N THR A 84 6.04 40.36 -8.91
CA THR A 84 7.03 39.93 -9.90
C THR A 84 8.31 39.34 -9.29
N ARG A 85 8.38 39.23 -7.98
CA ARG A 85 9.52 38.65 -7.24
C ARG A 85 9.26 37.23 -6.76
N LYS A 86 8.09 36.72 -7.00
CA LYS A 86 7.62 35.44 -6.50
C LYS A 86 7.11 34.60 -7.64
N PHE A 87 7.82 33.52 -7.96
CA PHE A 87 7.49 32.65 -9.06
C PHE A 87 7.34 31.21 -8.61
N ALA A 88 6.33 30.54 -9.11
CA ALA A 88 6.14 29.12 -8.93
C ALA A 88 6.92 28.35 -10.00
N VAL A 89 7.55 27.27 -9.58
CA VAL A 89 8.23 26.29 -10.43
C VAL A 89 7.56 24.93 -10.20
N VAL A 90 7.18 24.27 -11.28
CA VAL A 90 6.55 22.96 -11.24
C VAL A 90 7.57 21.90 -11.61
N SER A 91 7.82 20.99 -10.69
CA SER A 91 8.52 19.74 -10.97
C SER A 91 7.45 18.65 -11.17
N ARG A 92 7.28 18.19 -12.39
CA ARG A 92 6.29 17.17 -12.74
C ARG A 92 6.86 16.12 -13.69
N VAL A 93 6.40 14.89 -13.52
CA VAL A 93 6.71 13.83 -14.49
C VAL A 93 5.94 14.12 -15.78
N PRO A 94 6.61 14.13 -16.94
CA PRO A 94 5.90 14.27 -18.22
C PRO A 94 4.86 13.15 -18.36
N THR A 95 3.65 13.53 -18.65
CA THR A 95 2.56 12.60 -18.91
C THR A 95 1.94 12.98 -20.26
N PRO A 96 1.98 12.11 -21.27
CA PRO A 96 1.31 12.34 -22.54
C PRO A 96 -0.16 12.68 -22.33
N ASP A 97 -0.71 13.56 -23.15
CA ASP A 97 -2.11 14.00 -23.12
C ASP A 97 -2.59 14.63 -21.80
N SER A 98 -1.68 15.04 -20.95
CA SER A 98 -2.01 15.69 -19.69
C SER A 98 -1.34 17.05 -19.54
N THR A 99 -2.09 18.11 -19.93
CA THR A 99 -1.57 19.50 -19.94
C THR A 99 -1.36 20.05 -18.53
N TYR A 100 -2.25 19.75 -17.59
CA TYR A 100 -2.23 20.39 -16.27
C TYR A 100 -1.61 19.50 -15.19
N TYR A 101 -2.20 18.33 -14.97
CA TYR A 101 -1.84 17.47 -13.84
C TYR A 101 -1.27 16.16 -14.35
N PRO A 102 -0.04 15.82 -13.95
CA PRO A 102 0.54 14.55 -14.34
C PRO A 102 -0.23 13.40 -13.70
N ILE A 103 -0.33 12.31 -14.42
CA ILE A 103 -0.84 11.05 -13.87
C ILE A 103 0.36 10.33 -13.26
N PRO A 104 0.37 10.08 -11.95
CA PRO A 104 1.45 9.33 -11.34
C PRO A 104 1.44 7.88 -11.87
N TYR A 105 2.63 7.30 -12.07
CA TYR A 105 2.75 5.94 -12.59
C TYR A 105 1.97 4.91 -11.76
N TYR A 106 1.93 5.09 -10.44
CA TYR A 106 1.14 4.25 -9.55
C TYR A 106 -0.38 4.45 -9.70
N GLY A 107 -0.82 5.43 -10.46
CA GLY A 107 -2.25 5.63 -10.75
C GLY A 107 -2.89 4.45 -11.48
N ALA A 108 -2.10 3.66 -12.20
CA ALA A 108 -2.54 2.42 -12.82
C ALA A 108 -3.05 1.41 -11.78
N LEU A 109 -2.53 1.44 -10.54
CA LEU A 109 -2.99 0.60 -9.44
C LEU A 109 -4.48 0.80 -9.13
N PHE A 110 -4.95 2.04 -9.19
CA PHE A 110 -6.33 2.39 -8.89
C PHE A 110 -7.26 2.25 -10.10
N LYS A 111 -6.72 2.28 -11.31
CA LYS A 111 -7.48 2.02 -12.54
C LYS A 111 -7.62 0.53 -12.84
N GLY A 112 -6.65 -0.27 -12.43
CA GLY A 112 -6.68 -1.72 -12.54
C GLY A 112 -7.43 -2.38 -11.38
N ASN A 113 -7.83 -3.63 -11.57
CA ASN A 113 -8.60 -4.38 -10.57
C ASN A 113 -7.73 -5.02 -9.47
N TRP A 114 -6.42 -5.09 -9.62
CA TRP A 114 -5.55 -5.81 -8.71
C TRP A 114 -5.57 -5.32 -7.26
N TYR A 115 -5.68 -4.00 -7.07
CA TYR A 115 -5.85 -3.43 -5.75
C TYR A 115 -7.19 -3.84 -5.12
N ASN A 116 -8.25 -3.86 -5.92
CA ASN A 116 -9.58 -4.28 -5.47
C ASN A 116 -9.61 -5.78 -5.16
N ILE A 117 -8.99 -6.62 -5.98
CA ILE A 117 -8.83 -8.07 -5.75
C ILE A 117 -8.14 -8.31 -4.41
N LYS A 118 -6.99 -7.67 -4.16
CA LYS A 118 -6.29 -7.75 -2.87
C LYS A 118 -7.20 -7.39 -1.69
N LYS A 119 -7.99 -6.33 -1.82
CA LYS A 119 -8.92 -5.86 -0.80
C LYS A 119 -10.04 -6.88 -0.57
N LEU A 120 -10.64 -7.39 -1.64
CA LEU A 120 -11.71 -8.39 -1.57
C LEU A 120 -11.25 -9.69 -0.94
N ILE A 121 -10.05 -10.17 -1.25
CA ILE A 121 -9.47 -11.36 -0.63
C ILE A 121 -9.31 -11.14 0.88
N GLY A 122 -8.83 -9.98 1.31
CA GLY A 122 -8.72 -9.63 2.71
C GLY A 122 -10.07 -9.64 3.43
N MET A 123 -11.09 -9.02 2.83
CA MET A 123 -12.45 -9.00 3.36
C MET A 123 -13.07 -10.39 3.41
N ALA A 124 -12.88 -11.20 2.37
CA ALA A 124 -13.40 -12.56 2.32
C ALA A 124 -12.75 -13.46 3.39
N LYS A 125 -11.43 -13.34 3.60
CA LYS A 125 -10.73 -14.04 4.70
C LYS A 125 -11.21 -13.59 6.05
N GLU A 126 -11.39 -12.30 6.26
CA GLU A 126 -11.93 -11.75 7.51
C GLU A 126 -13.35 -12.27 7.78
N ALA A 127 -14.23 -12.25 6.78
CA ALA A 127 -15.58 -12.77 6.88
C ALA A 127 -15.58 -14.28 7.17
N LYS A 128 -14.70 -15.03 6.49
CA LYS A 128 -14.55 -16.46 6.76
C LYS A 128 -14.09 -16.72 8.19
N LEU A 129 -13.11 -15.99 8.70
CA LEU A 129 -12.63 -16.13 10.08
C LEU A 129 -13.68 -15.74 11.11
N LYS A 130 -14.49 -14.71 10.85
CA LYS A 130 -15.57 -14.27 11.73
C LYS A 130 -16.76 -15.25 11.74
N ASN A 131 -17.09 -15.81 10.58
CA ASN A 131 -18.28 -16.64 10.41
C ASN A 131 -17.99 -18.14 10.51
N SER A 132 -16.75 -18.53 10.39
CA SER A 132 -16.37 -19.93 10.54
C SER A 132 -15.84 -20.21 11.93
N ALA A 133 -16.79 -20.36 12.88
CA ALA A 133 -16.60 -21.46 13.83
C ALA A 133 -16.79 -22.73 13.00
N PRO A 134 -15.74 -23.45 12.59
CA PRO A 134 -15.93 -24.62 11.75
C PRO A 134 -16.76 -25.61 12.53
N ILE A 135 -17.88 -26.06 11.94
CA ILE A 135 -18.58 -27.23 12.45
C ILE A 135 -17.57 -28.39 12.36
N LYS A 136 -16.95 -28.70 13.50
CA LYS A 136 -15.91 -29.73 13.55
C LYS A 136 -16.50 -31.15 13.51
N TYR A 137 -17.70 -31.30 14.02
CA TYR A 137 -18.34 -32.60 14.17
C TYR A 137 -19.78 -32.51 13.71
N HIS A 138 -20.20 -33.46 12.90
CA HIS A 138 -21.60 -33.75 12.60
C HIS A 138 -22.00 -34.98 13.41
N ILE A 139 -22.89 -34.79 14.35
CA ILE A 139 -23.30 -35.85 15.32
C ILE A 139 -24.70 -36.30 14.95
N GLU A 140 -24.83 -37.55 14.57
CA GLU A 140 -26.08 -38.18 14.28
C GLU A 140 -26.44 -39.09 15.47
N ILE A 141 -27.62 -38.89 16.05
CA ILE A 141 -28.10 -39.68 17.18
C ILE A 141 -29.41 -40.33 16.77
N ALA A 142 -29.46 -41.63 16.79
CA ALA A 142 -30.67 -42.39 16.47
C ALA A 142 -31.80 -42.13 17.46
N ASN A 143 -33.04 -42.01 16.98
CA ASN A 143 -34.19 -41.74 17.85
C ASN A 143 -34.37 -42.82 18.96
N ARG A 144 -34.07 -44.07 18.68
CA ARG A 144 -34.14 -45.16 19.66
C ARG A 144 -33.18 -44.96 20.86
N TYR A 145 -32.07 -44.24 20.67
CA TYR A 145 -31.15 -43.87 21.75
C TYR A 145 -31.90 -43.06 22.81
N TRP A 146 -32.67 -42.10 22.35
CA TRP A 146 -33.50 -41.28 23.23
C TRP A 146 -34.62 -42.07 23.92
N ASP A 147 -35.29 -42.98 23.18
CA ASP A 147 -36.31 -43.85 23.70
C ASP A 147 -35.76 -44.79 24.79
N GLY A 148 -34.53 -45.25 24.61
CA GLY A 148 -33.79 -46.06 25.59
C GLY A 148 -33.55 -45.29 26.89
N ILE A 149 -33.05 -44.06 26.80
CA ILE A 149 -32.81 -43.19 27.98
C ILE A 149 -34.13 -42.87 28.69
N PHE A 150 -35.17 -42.50 27.94
CA PHE A 150 -36.47 -42.15 28.55
C PHE A 150 -37.10 -43.32 29.24
N LYS A 151 -36.98 -44.54 28.74
CA LYS A 151 -37.44 -45.77 29.39
C LYS A 151 -36.63 -46.11 30.63
N ALA A 152 -35.29 -46.00 30.54
CA ALA A 152 -34.40 -46.32 31.66
C ALA A 152 -34.59 -45.33 32.84
N GLU A 153 -34.82 -44.05 32.56
CA GLU A 153 -35.03 -42.99 33.56
C GLU A 153 -36.51 -42.75 33.88
N ALA A 154 -37.45 -43.56 33.31
CA ALA A 154 -38.92 -43.48 33.50
C ALA A 154 -39.48 -42.05 33.24
N ILE A 155 -38.95 -41.33 32.27
CA ILE A 155 -39.36 -39.97 31.93
C ILE A 155 -40.51 -40.02 30.93
N THR A 156 -41.70 -39.69 31.39
CA THR A 156 -42.97 -39.69 30.59
C THR A 156 -43.33 -38.24 30.15
N ASP A 157 -42.92 -37.25 30.90
CA ASP A 157 -43.22 -35.85 30.60
C ASP A 157 -42.36 -35.31 29.46
N ARG A 158 -43.02 -34.79 28.42
CA ARG A 158 -42.39 -34.26 27.22
C ARG A 158 -41.41 -33.12 27.49
N LYS A 159 -41.70 -32.28 28.48
CA LYS A 159 -40.77 -31.17 28.83
C LYS A 159 -39.50 -31.73 29.45
N LYS A 160 -39.60 -32.67 30.39
CA LYS A 160 -38.42 -33.32 30.98
C LYS A 160 -37.62 -34.13 29.97
N GLN A 161 -38.29 -34.73 28.97
CA GLN A 161 -37.60 -35.39 27.85
C GLN A 161 -36.75 -34.42 27.05
N MET A 162 -37.31 -33.23 26.73
CA MET A 162 -36.54 -32.20 26.03
C MET A 162 -35.35 -31.68 26.83
N ASP A 163 -35.54 -31.40 28.10
CA ASP A 163 -34.47 -30.93 28.99
C ASP A 163 -33.33 -31.99 29.05
N ARG A 164 -33.72 -33.28 29.18
CA ARG A 164 -32.74 -34.38 29.19
C ARG A 164 -31.96 -34.54 27.88
N VAL A 165 -32.63 -34.32 26.74
CA VAL A 165 -31.97 -34.30 25.43
C VAL A 165 -30.94 -33.17 25.34
N VAL A 166 -31.27 -31.98 25.84
CA VAL A 166 -30.34 -30.86 25.86
C VAL A 166 -29.12 -31.17 26.74
N GLU A 167 -29.33 -31.69 27.93
CA GLU A 167 -28.26 -32.08 28.85
C GLU A 167 -27.30 -33.11 28.23
N GLU A 168 -27.85 -34.12 27.55
CA GLU A 168 -27.01 -35.17 26.94
C GLU A 168 -26.23 -34.64 25.75
N LYS A 169 -26.83 -33.76 24.91
CA LYS A 169 -26.15 -33.07 23.83
C LYS A 169 -25.01 -32.18 24.37
N GLU A 170 -25.25 -31.46 25.47
CA GLU A 170 -24.19 -30.65 26.08
C GLU A 170 -23.05 -31.52 26.64
N LYS A 171 -23.33 -32.67 27.22
CA LYS A 171 -22.30 -33.62 27.66
C LYS A 171 -21.41 -34.09 26.48
N ILE A 172 -22.04 -34.46 25.36
CA ILE A 172 -21.33 -34.89 24.16
C ILE A 172 -20.47 -33.75 23.58
N ILE A 173 -21.06 -32.55 23.51
CA ILE A 173 -20.30 -31.36 23.01
C ILE A 173 -19.13 -31.06 23.95
N ASN A 174 -19.33 -31.00 25.25
CA ASN A 174 -18.29 -30.74 26.23
C ASN A 174 -17.19 -31.81 26.20
N PHE A 175 -17.55 -33.06 25.96
CA PHE A 175 -16.58 -34.13 25.79
C PHE A 175 -15.72 -33.94 24.55
N LEU A 176 -16.34 -33.56 23.42
CA LEU A 176 -15.64 -33.39 22.15
C LEU A 176 -14.83 -32.09 22.04
N THR A 177 -15.24 -31.03 22.74
CA THR A 177 -14.62 -29.70 22.64
C THR A 177 -13.80 -29.31 23.87
N GLY A 178 -13.92 -30.03 24.98
CA GLY A 178 -13.20 -29.75 26.23
C GLY A 178 -11.70 -30.00 26.08
N MET A 179 -10.85 -29.00 26.36
CA MET A 179 -9.38 -29.12 26.31
C MET A 179 -8.86 -30.24 27.24
N GLU A 180 -9.56 -30.53 28.32
CA GLU A 180 -9.24 -31.57 29.30
C GLU A 180 -9.51 -33.00 28.78
N ASN A 181 -10.24 -33.13 27.69
CA ASN A 181 -10.64 -34.40 27.08
C ASN A 181 -9.80 -34.82 25.89
N SER A 182 -8.75 -34.07 25.60
CA SER A 182 -7.81 -34.41 24.52
C SER A 182 -7.15 -35.78 24.81
N GLY A 183 -7.37 -36.73 23.92
CA GLY A 183 -6.85 -38.10 24.06
C GLY A 183 -7.74 -39.08 24.81
N LYS A 184 -8.94 -38.68 25.31
CA LYS A 184 -9.89 -39.60 25.87
C LYS A 184 -10.72 -40.33 24.82
N ALA A 185 -11.10 -41.56 25.09
CA ALA A 185 -11.93 -42.39 24.21
C ALA A 185 -13.43 -42.22 24.52
N LEU A 186 -14.23 -42.10 23.46
CA LEU A 186 -15.69 -42.16 23.54
C LEU A 186 -16.14 -43.56 23.17
N PHE A 187 -16.95 -44.17 24.01
CA PHE A 187 -17.53 -45.49 23.74
C PHE A 187 -18.97 -45.32 23.29
N SER A 188 -19.32 -45.93 22.17
CA SER A 188 -20.70 -46.04 21.70
C SER A 188 -21.05 -47.51 21.44
N THR A 189 -22.34 -47.85 21.57
CA THR A 189 -22.86 -49.17 21.32
C THR A 189 -23.44 -49.23 19.92
N PHE A 190 -23.33 -50.39 19.28
CA PHE A 190 -24.00 -50.68 18.05
C PHE A 190 -24.75 -52.00 18.14
N TYR A 191 -25.72 -52.21 17.30
CA TYR A 191 -26.41 -53.50 17.19
C TYR A 191 -26.51 -53.90 15.71
N VAL A 192 -26.67 -55.21 15.51
CA VAL A 192 -26.84 -55.75 14.17
C VAL A 192 -28.36 -55.97 13.94
N SER A 193 -28.85 -55.36 12.84
CA SER A 193 -30.25 -55.53 12.41
C SER A 193 -30.46 -56.96 11.91
N PRO A 194 -31.71 -57.46 11.92
CA PRO A 194 -32.04 -58.78 11.32
C PRO A 194 -31.57 -58.95 9.88
N ASP A 195 -31.38 -57.86 9.15
CA ASP A 195 -30.87 -57.82 7.78
C ASP A 195 -29.34 -57.87 7.70
N GLY A 196 -28.64 -58.10 8.82
CA GLY A 196 -27.19 -58.17 8.90
C GLY A 196 -26.44 -56.84 8.79
N LYS A 197 -27.15 -55.67 8.86
CA LYS A 197 -26.51 -54.36 8.83
C LYS A 197 -26.25 -53.87 10.23
N GLU A 198 -25.03 -53.32 10.42
CA GLU A 198 -24.66 -52.62 11.66
C GLU A 198 -25.39 -51.31 11.76
N GLN A 199 -26.01 -51.08 12.92
CA GLN A 199 -26.68 -49.80 13.23
C GLN A 199 -26.10 -49.21 14.52
N HIS A 200 -25.59 -47.99 14.39
CA HIS A 200 -25.00 -47.26 15.49
C HIS A 200 -26.01 -46.31 16.15
N ASP A 201 -25.97 -46.19 17.47
CA ASP A 201 -26.81 -45.28 18.20
C ASP A 201 -26.32 -43.82 18.10
N VAL A 202 -25.02 -43.63 18.08
CA VAL A 202 -24.37 -42.33 17.93
C VAL A 202 -23.29 -42.44 16.90
N VAL A 203 -23.36 -41.64 15.85
CA VAL A 203 -22.35 -41.54 14.82
C VAL A 203 -21.76 -40.12 14.85
N ILE A 204 -20.43 -40.03 15.00
CA ILE A 204 -19.71 -38.76 15.03
C ILE A 204 -18.86 -38.69 13.81
N ASN A 205 -19.30 -37.91 12.84
CA ASN A 205 -18.56 -37.64 11.63
C ASN A 205 -17.74 -36.37 11.83
N LYS A 206 -16.43 -36.47 11.62
CA LYS A 206 -15.59 -35.27 11.52
C LYS A 206 -15.93 -34.58 10.23
N VAL A 207 -16.50 -33.38 10.32
CA VAL A 207 -16.66 -32.56 9.13
C VAL A 207 -15.27 -32.10 8.71
N GLU A 208 -14.74 -32.71 7.65
CA GLU A 208 -13.57 -32.16 6.99
C GLU A 208 -13.99 -30.79 6.47
N THR A 209 -13.56 -29.75 7.15
CA THR A 209 -13.59 -28.40 6.57
C THR A 209 -12.72 -28.49 5.34
N ASP A 210 -13.36 -28.36 4.18
CA ASP A 210 -12.65 -28.28 2.93
C ASP A 210 -11.42 -27.44 3.13
N LYS A 211 -10.25 -28.02 2.89
CA LYS A 211 -9.00 -27.31 2.71
C LYS A 211 -9.07 -26.32 1.53
N GLU A 212 -10.21 -26.32 0.86
CA GLU A 212 -10.71 -25.32 -0.07
C GLU A 212 -10.99 -23.94 0.54
N GLY A 213 -10.37 -23.62 1.67
CA GLY A 213 -10.00 -22.26 2.00
C GLY A 213 -9.05 -21.70 0.97
N GLY A 214 -9.26 -22.23 -0.21
CA GLY A 214 -8.84 -21.89 -1.51
C GLY A 214 -7.38 -21.58 -1.60
N ASP A 215 -6.97 -21.63 -2.69
CA ASP A 215 -5.78 -21.10 -3.28
C ASP A 215 -5.67 -19.55 -3.14
N TRP A 216 -6.37 -18.97 -2.16
CA TRP A 216 -6.28 -17.56 -1.85
C TRP A 216 -4.85 -17.15 -1.45
N SER A 217 -4.00 -18.10 -1.10
CA SER A 217 -2.59 -17.82 -0.88
C SER A 217 -1.90 -17.52 -2.20
N THR A 218 -2.23 -18.23 -3.27
CA THR A 218 -1.73 -17.97 -4.62
C THR A 218 -2.27 -16.66 -5.14
N ASP A 219 -3.58 -16.43 -5.03
CA ASP A 219 -4.24 -15.18 -5.46
C ASP A 219 -3.69 -13.95 -4.72
N ILE A 220 -3.41 -14.08 -3.41
CA ILE A 220 -2.78 -13.00 -2.64
C ILE A 220 -1.36 -12.72 -3.14
N ILE A 221 -0.58 -13.76 -3.39
CA ILE A 221 0.80 -13.62 -3.90
C ILE A 221 0.75 -12.89 -5.23
N GLU A 222 -0.12 -13.30 -6.13
CA GLU A 222 -0.29 -12.68 -7.44
C GLU A 222 -0.72 -11.21 -7.30
N ALA A 223 -1.76 -10.94 -6.52
CA ALA A 223 -2.25 -9.59 -6.31
C ALA A 223 -1.19 -8.67 -5.67
N VAL A 224 -0.41 -9.17 -4.71
CA VAL A 224 0.68 -8.40 -4.09
C VAL A 224 1.80 -8.14 -5.09
N ASN A 225 2.18 -9.15 -5.89
CA ASN A 225 3.20 -8.98 -6.93
C ASN A 225 2.77 -7.94 -7.96
N MET A 226 1.51 -7.95 -8.41
CA MET A 226 0.98 -6.96 -9.34
C MET A 226 0.94 -5.55 -8.74
N VAL A 227 0.64 -5.43 -7.44
CA VAL A 227 0.75 -4.14 -6.73
C VAL A 227 2.20 -3.68 -6.69
N CYS A 228 3.14 -4.54 -6.32
CA CYS A 228 4.58 -4.21 -6.30
C CYS A 228 5.09 -3.82 -7.70
N PHE A 229 4.69 -4.57 -8.73
CA PHE A 229 5.03 -4.27 -10.12
C PHE A 229 4.54 -2.89 -10.55
N THR A 230 3.28 -2.56 -10.24
CA THR A 230 2.69 -1.25 -10.54
C THR A 230 3.42 -0.12 -9.80
N MET A 231 3.86 -0.39 -8.57
CA MET A 231 4.65 0.56 -7.77
C MET A 231 6.13 0.61 -8.19
N ARG A 232 6.55 -0.19 -9.18
CA ARG A 232 7.96 -0.34 -9.61
C ARG A 232 8.90 -0.72 -8.47
N VAL A 233 8.41 -1.51 -7.53
CA VAL A 233 9.18 -2.01 -6.40
C VAL A 233 9.20 -3.53 -6.48
N HIS A 234 10.38 -4.12 -6.46
CA HIS A 234 10.48 -5.57 -6.37
C HIS A 234 10.12 -6.04 -4.96
N SER A 235 9.32 -7.10 -4.84
CA SER A 235 8.86 -7.61 -3.53
C SER A 235 10.01 -7.95 -2.58
N ASN A 236 11.14 -8.41 -3.10
CA ASN A 236 12.32 -8.74 -2.32
C ASN A 236 13.04 -7.53 -1.67
N LEU A 237 12.78 -6.31 -2.17
CA LEU A 237 13.29 -5.07 -1.55
C LEU A 237 12.49 -4.67 -0.32
N VAL A 238 11.22 -5.05 -0.28
CA VAL A 238 10.30 -4.70 0.82
C VAL A 238 10.29 -5.79 1.89
N GLY A 239 10.62 -7.01 1.52
CA GLY A 239 10.58 -8.18 2.37
C GLY A 239 10.04 -9.41 1.63
N SER A 240 9.49 -10.37 2.35
CA SER A 240 8.86 -11.54 1.74
C SER A 240 7.43 -11.23 1.31
N VAL A 241 7.01 -11.83 0.20
CA VAL A 241 5.61 -11.79 -0.23
C VAL A 241 4.76 -12.61 0.75
N PRO A 242 3.61 -12.08 1.23
CA PRO A 242 2.71 -12.85 2.07
C PRO A 242 2.34 -14.19 1.44
N GLY A 243 2.43 -15.28 2.20
CA GLY A 243 2.07 -16.63 1.73
C GLY A 243 3.17 -17.41 1.01
N LYS A 244 4.33 -16.83 0.78
CA LYS A 244 5.50 -17.53 0.25
C LYS A 244 6.58 -17.59 1.33
N SER A 245 7.02 -18.79 1.71
CA SER A 245 8.19 -18.94 2.56
C SER A 245 9.41 -18.35 1.85
N GLN A 246 10.31 -17.79 2.61
CA GLN A 246 11.52 -17.09 2.20
C GLN A 246 11.96 -17.39 0.77
N THR A 247 11.84 -16.41 -0.12
CA THR A 247 12.53 -16.46 -1.41
C THR A 247 14.02 -16.49 -1.11
N ASN A 248 14.73 -17.38 -1.76
CA ASN A 248 16.19 -17.44 -1.72
C ASN A 248 16.76 -16.10 -2.22
N ASN A 249 16.96 -15.18 -1.30
CA ASN A 249 17.55 -13.89 -1.60
C ASN A 249 19.04 -14.02 -1.30
N SER A 250 19.81 -14.32 -2.33
CA SER A 250 21.26 -14.18 -2.24
C SER A 250 21.63 -12.72 -1.99
N GLY A 251 22.78 -12.48 -1.39
CA GLY A 251 23.28 -11.12 -1.21
C GLY A 251 23.50 -10.41 -2.54
N SER A 252 23.87 -11.13 -3.59
CA SER A 252 24.03 -10.62 -4.96
C SER A 252 22.71 -10.11 -5.54
N ASP A 253 21.64 -10.91 -5.45
CA ASP A 253 20.32 -10.53 -5.97
C ASP A 253 19.82 -9.24 -5.31
N LYS A 254 20.00 -9.10 -3.99
CA LYS A 254 19.61 -7.89 -3.27
C LYS A 254 20.39 -6.67 -3.73
N ARG A 255 21.69 -6.80 -3.99
CA ARG A 255 22.52 -5.71 -4.52
C ARG A 255 22.08 -5.29 -5.91
N GLU A 256 21.85 -6.25 -6.80
CA GLU A 256 21.37 -5.97 -8.16
C GLU A 256 20.00 -5.28 -8.14
N LEU A 257 19.06 -5.82 -7.39
CA LEU A 257 17.72 -5.21 -7.25
C LEU A 257 17.79 -3.79 -6.67
N TYR A 258 18.66 -3.57 -5.68
CA TYR A 258 18.85 -2.25 -5.10
C TYR A 258 19.46 -1.27 -6.10
N THR A 259 20.44 -1.70 -6.89
CA THR A 259 21.06 -0.92 -7.95
C THR A 259 20.04 -0.55 -9.03
N ILE A 260 19.23 -1.50 -9.48
CA ILE A 260 18.14 -1.26 -10.44
C ILE A 260 17.12 -0.27 -9.85
N ALA A 261 16.73 -0.45 -8.59
CA ALA A 261 15.79 0.44 -7.92
C ALA A 261 16.31 1.89 -7.85
N GLN A 262 17.59 2.09 -7.55
CA GLN A 262 18.23 3.41 -7.54
C GLN A 262 18.24 4.03 -8.96
N ALA A 263 18.59 3.25 -9.98
CA ALA A 263 18.59 3.71 -11.36
C ALA A 263 17.18 4.16 -11.80
N LEU A 264 16.15 3.42 -11.43
CA LEU A 264 14.76 3.77 -11.72
C LEU A 264 14.29 5.04 -10.99
N GLN A 265 14.91 5.41 -9.87
CA GLN A 265 14.59 6.64 -9.14
C GLN A 265 15.29 7.88 -9.69
N LYS A 266 16.36 7.73 -10.47
CA LYS A 266 17.14 8.86 -10.98
C LYS A 266 16.31 9.93 -11.69
N PRO A 267 15.38 9.62 -12.61
CA PRO A 267 14.55 10.64 -13.25
C PRO A 267 13.72 11.47 -12.27
N TYR A 268 13.33 10.89 -11.15
CA TYR A 268 12.58 11.61 -10.10
C TYR A 268 13.49 12.52 -9.29
N HIS A 269 14.73 12.11 -9.02
CA HIS A 269 15.74 12.95 -8.39
C HIS A 269 16.04 14.17 -9.27
N ASP A 270 16.23 13.98 -10.56
CA ASP A 270 16.49 15.06 -11.51
C ASP A 270 15.33 16.09 -11.54
N LEU A 271 14.07 15.61 -11.46
CA LEU A 271 12.91 16.49 -11.35
C LEU A 271 12.86 17.28 -10.04
N LEU A 272 13.26 16.67 -8.92
CA LEU A 272 13.35 17.38 -7.64
C LEU A 272 14.43 18.44 -7.66
N PHE A 273 15.53 18.19 -8.36
CA PHE A 273 16.65 19.14 -8.47
C PHE A 273 16.42 20.28 -9.46
N THR A 274 15.39 20.22 -10.29
CA THR A 274 15.10 21.29 -11.27
C THR A 274 15.13 22.68 -10.64
N VAL A 275 14.47 22.87 -9.49
CA VAL A 275 14.44 24.16 -8.79
C VAL A 275 15.81 24.54 -8.25
N HIS A 276 16.56 23.58 -7.73
CA HIS A 276 17.90 23.82 -7.18
C HIS A 276 18.88 24.25 -8.30
N HIS A 277 18.79 23.62 -9.47
CA HIS A 277 19.58 24.03 -10.64
C HIS A 277 19.26 25.48 -11.06
N ILE A 278 17.98 25.86 -11.04
CA ILE A 278 17.59 27.25 -11.33
C ILE A 278 18.22 28.21 -10.32
N ILE A 279 18.17 27.90 -9.03
CA ILE A 279 18.71 28.75 -7.95
C ILE A 279 20.22 28.88 -8.08
N ILE A 280 20.92 27.76 -8.24
CA ILE A 280 22.39 27.71 -8.35
C ILE A 280 22.83 28.57 -9.55
N ARG A 281 22.22 28.35 -10.70
CA ARG A 281 22.52 29.05 -11.93
C ARG A 281 22.18 30.56 -11.85
N TYR A 282 21.06 30.91 -11.25
CA TYR A 282 20.62 32.29 -11.09
C TYR A 282 21.54 33.08 -10.14
N ASN A 283 21.96 32.44 -9.05
CA ASN A 283 22.81 33.05 -8.04
C ASN A 283 24.31 33.03 -8.41
N GLY A 284 24.68 32.40 -9.55
CA GLY A 284 26.06 32.29 -9.99
C GLY A 284 26.94 31.45 -9.04
N TRP A 285 26.38 30.42 -8.41
CA TRP A 285 27.13 29.53 -7.54
C TRP A 285 27.86 28.48 -8.37
N GLU A 286 29.12 28.77 -8.69
CA GLU A 286 29.96 27.86 -9.45
C GLU A 286 30.39 26.67 -8.56
N GLY A 287 30.53 25.49 -9.16
CA GLY A 287 30.99 24.29 -8.47
C GLY A 287 29.95 23.60 -7.56
N VAL A 288 28.77 24.19 -7.35
CA VAL A 288 27.70 23.58 -6.56
C VAL A 288 26.81 22.74 -7.46
N LYS A 289 26.71 21.45 -7.18
CA LYS A 289 25.79 20.53 -7.88
C LYS A 289 24.89 19.85 -6.84
N PRO A 290 23.56 19.91 -6.98
CA PRO A 290 22.69 19.10 -6.14
C PRO A 290 22.85 17.65 -6.56
N ASP A 291 23.08 16.77 -5.61
CA ASP A 291 23.28 15.36 -5.86
C ASP A 291 22.51 14.50 -4.88
N CYS A 292 22.14 13.33 -5.33
CA CYS A 292 21.59 12.26 -4.51
C CYS A 292 22.57 11.10 -4.62
N PRO A 293 23.42 10.89 -3.59
CA PRO A 293 24.52 9.95 -3.69
C PRO A 293 23.99 8.54 -3.94
N PHE A 294 24.62 7.87 -4.89
CA PHE A 294 24.35 6.49 -5.19
C PHE A 294 25.01 5.62 -4.12
N ILE A 295 24.22 4.83 -3.40
CA ILE A 295 24.73 3.97 -2.34
C ILE A 295 24.99 2.59 -2.92
N MET A 296 26.22 2.12 -2.83
CA MET A 296 26.56 0.75 -3.18
C MET A 296 26.48 -0.13 -1.94
N LEU A 297 25.76 -1.24 -2.04
CA LEU A 297 25.73 -2.26 -1.00
C LEU A 297 26.92 -3.21 -1.20
N SER A 298 27.80 -3.32 -0.21
CA SER A 298 28.87 -4.32 -0.17
C SER A 298 28.48 -5.48 0.75
N THR A 299 29.03 -6.67 0.49
CA THR A 299 28.91 -7.80 1.40
C THR A 299 30.00 -7.75 2.47
N LEU A 300 29.74 -8.39 3.61
CA LEU A 300 30.75 -8.54 4.67
C LEU A 300 32.01 -9.27 4.20
N ASP A 301 31.89 -10.12 3.17
CA ASP A 301 33.02 -10.85 2.58
C ASP A 301 33.97 -9.93 1.82
N GLU A 302 33.44 -8.86 1.20
CA GLU A 302 34.23 -7.86 0.48
C GLU A 302 34.74 -6.74 1.42
N ASN A 303 34.00 -6.47 2.50
CA ASN A 303 34.35 -5.40 3.40
C ASN A 303 34.06 -5.81 4.86
N ARG A 304 35.04 -6.45 5.50
CA ARG A 304 34.94 -6.93 6.90
C ARG A 304 34.60 -5.81 7.89
N ASP A 305 34.95 -4.58 7.60
CA ASP A 305 34.72 -3.43 8.47
C ASP A 305 33.37 -2.75 8.25
N ALA A 306 32.53 -3.28 7.33
CA ALA A 306 31.19 -2.76 7.02
C ALA A 306 31.13 -1.22 6.87
N LYS A 307 32.20 -0.58 6.41
CA LYS A 307 32.23 0.86 6.19
C LYS A 307 31.40 1.21 4.96
N LEU A 308 30.65 2.30 5.06
CA LEU A 308 29.95 2.89 3.93
C LEU A 308 30.97 3.27 2.85
N VAL A 309 30.95 2.56 1.73
CA VAL A 309 31.79 2.92 0.58
C VAL A 309 31.07 4.07 -0.13
N THR A 310 31.45 5.29 0.19
CA THR A 310 31.10 6.43 -0.64
C THR A 310 31.86 6.29 -1.95
N PRO A 311 31.21 6.48 -3.12
CA PRO A 311 31.93 6.49 -4.37
C PRO A 311 33.01 7.58 -4.29
N ASN A 312 34.26 7.19 -4.56
CA ASN A 312 35.37 8.11 -4.56
C ASN A 312 35.01 9.32 -5.40
N LYS A 313 35.15 10.51 -4.83
CA LYS A 313 35.36 11.71 -5.61
C LYS A 313 36.59 11.41 -6.46
N ASN A 314 36.45 11.45 -7.78
CA ASN A 314 37.56 11.35 -8.67
C ASN A 314 38.65 12.29 -8.15
N GLU A 315 39.80 11.73 -7.83
CA GLU A 315 41.02 12.44 -7.73
C GLU A 315 41.25 12.98 -9.16
N GLU A 316 40.88 14.24 -9.38
CA GLU A 316 41.36 15.01 -10.52
C GLU A 316 42.79 15.40 -10.16
N GLU A 317 43.75 14.70 -10.74
CA GLU A 317 45.02 15.29 -11.10
C GLU A 317 44.87 16.30 -12.26
#